data_411902a37facf2c7db2892898ffae38b
#
_entry.id   411902a37facf2c7db2892898ffae38b
#
_cell.length_a   1.000
_cell.length_b   1.000
_cell.length_c   1.000
_cell.angle_alpha   90.00
_cell.angle_beta   90.00
_cell.angle_gamma   90.00
#
_symmetry.space_group_name_H-M   'P 1'
#
loop_
_entity.id
_entity.type
_entity.pdbx_description
1 polymer ?
#
loop_
_entity_poly.entity_id
_entity_poly.type
_entity_poly.pdbx_seq_one_letter_code
_entity_poly.pdbx_strand_id
1 'polypeptide(L)'
;MELLNTHPVKKSDLGFHGNLFGGKLLARLDASAAGYAAQFCDTPRMVTISIDKCIFKRPAKEGQLIKIYGAVEEIGTTSIKLKLEARSHNVYNGKQNIILETFITFVRIDEQGDAIPISDRVRNKLLLKDE
;
A
#
# COMPACT_ATOMS: atom_id res chain seq x y z
N MET A 1 -8.67 -7.32 4.52
CA MET A 1 -7.92 -6.35 3.68
C MET A 1 -8.78 -5.90 2.52
N GLU A 2 -8.63 -4.66 2.16
CA GLU A 2 -9.38 -4.04 1.08
C GLU A 2 -8.53 -4.00 -0.18
N LEU A 3 -9.12 -4.28 -1.35
CA LEU A 3 -8.43 -4.15 -2.64
C LEU A 3 -8.27 -2.67 -2.96
N LEU A 4 -7.02 -2.21 -3.08
CA LEU A 4 -6.70 -0.80 -3.34
C LEU A 4 -6.41 -0.52 -4.81
N ASN A 5 -5.80 -1.47 -5.51
CA ASN A 5 -5.36 -1.27 -6.88
C ASN A 5 -5.20 -2.61 -7.60
N THR A 6 -5.53 -2.62 -8.90
CA THR A 6 -5.26 -3.73 -9.81
C THR A 6 -4.48 -3.18 -10.98
N HIS A 7 -3.35 -3.81 -11.31
CA HIS A 7 -2.45 -3.29 -12.33
C HIS A 7 -1.85 -4.43 -13.15
N PRO A 8 -1.91 -4.37 -14.49
CA PRO A 8 -1.27 -5.39 -15.32
C PRO A 8 0.25 -5.21 -15.33
N VAL A 9 0.98 -6.33 -15.33
CA VAL A 9 2.42 -6.32 -15.51
C VAL A 9 2.71 -6.20 -17.00
N LYS A 10 3.27 -5.06 -17.41
CA LYS A 10 3.63 -4.76 -18.80
C LYS A 10 5.10 -5.08 -19.03
N LYS A 11 5.46 -5.23 -20.31
CA LYS A 11 6.85 -5.44 -20.70
C LYS A 11 7.77 -4.34 -20.15
N SER A 12 7.29 -3.08 -20.15
CA SER A 12 8.05 -1.94 -19.62
C SER A 12 8.27 -1.99 -18.10
N ASP A 13 7.54 -2.85 -17.37
CA ASP A 13 7.67 -3.00 -15.94
C ASP A 13 8.72 -4.03 -15.54
N LEU A 14 9.26 -4.77 -16.52
CA LEU A 14 10.21 -5.85 -16.26
C LEU A 14 11.60 -5.32 -15.99
N GLY A 15 12.29 -5.98 -15.04
CA GLY A 15 13.68 -5.70 -14.74
C GLY A 15 14.63 -6.55 -15.53
N PHE A 16 15.88 -6.54 -15.11
CA PHE A 16 17.01 -7.18 -15.78
C PHE A 16 16.80 -8.68 -16.02
N HIS A 17 16.11 -9.37 -15.13
CA HIS A 17 15.90 -10.82 -15.20
C HIS A 17 14.56 -11.22 -15.82
N GLY A 18 13.84 -10.28 -16.43
CA GLY A 18 12.58 -10.58 -17.11
C GLY A 18 11.36 -10.72 -16.21
N ASN A 19 11.50 -10.40 -14.92
CA ASN A 19 10.40 -10.36 -13.97
C ASN A 19 10.08 -8.91 -13.61
N LEU A 20 8.89 -8.68 -13.02
CA LEU A 20 8.52 -7.36 -12.52
C LEU A 20 9.63 -6.77 -11.67
N PHE A 21 10.09 -5.57 -12.02
CA PHE A 21 11.14 -4.88 -11.28
C PHE A 21 10.64 -4.48 -9.89
N GLY A 22 11.41 -4.87 -8.86
CA GLY A 22 11.02 -4.63 -7.46
C GLY A 22 10.77 -3.18 -7.13
N GLY A 23 11.57 -2.26 -7.67
CA GLY A 23 11.39 -0.83 -7.46
C GLY A 23 10.07 -0.31 -8.03
N LYS A 24 9.62 -0.85 -9.17
CA LYS A 24 8.33 -0.49 -9.75
C LYS A 24 7.17 -1.01 -8.91
N LEU A 25 7.27 -2.25 -8.42
CA LEU A 25 6.27 -2.80 -7.53
C LEU A 25 6.16 -1.96 -6.26
N LEU A 26 7.31 -1.62 -5.67
CA LEU A 26 7.34 -0.83 -4.44
C LEU A 26 6.76 0.57 -4.66
N ALA A 27 7.04 1.21 -5.79
CA ALA A 27 6.48 2.51 -6.12
C ALA A 27 4.95 2.46 -6.22
N ARG A 28 4.41 1.43 -6.87
CA ARG A 28 2.95 1.25 -6.99
C ARG A 28 2.31 0.96 -5.64
N LEU A 29 2.99 0.17 -4.82
CA LEU A 29 2.52 -0.17 -3.48
C LEU A 29 2.44 1.10 -2.62
N ASP A 30 3.50 1.90 -2.63
CA ASP A 30 3.56 3.16 -1.87
C ASP A 30 2.49 4.15 -2.36
N ALA A 31 2.32 4.30 -3.67
CA ALA A 31 1.30 5.18 -4.24
C ALA A 31 -0.12 4.74 -3.85
N SER A 32 -0.40 3.44 -3.91
CA SER A 32 -1.70 2.88 -3.53
C SER A 32 -1.97 3.07 -2.04
N ALA A 33 -0.94 2.86 -1.21
CA ALA A 33 -1.01 3.05 0.22
C ALA A 33 -1.23 4.52 0.58
N ALA A 34 -0.52 5.43 -0.10
CA ALA A 34 -0.65 6.87 0.12
C ALA A 34 -2.08 7.35 -0.21
N GLY A 35 -2.66 6.87 -1.31
CA GLY A 35 -4.04 7.17 -1.67
C GLY A 35 -5.02 6.67 -0.62
N TYR A 36 -4.81 5.46 -0.12
CA TYR A 36 -5.66 4.89 0.92
C TYR A 36 -5.53 5.66 2.24
N ALA A 37 -4.30 6.02 2.64
CA ALA A 37 -4.06 6.82 3.84
C ALA A 37 -4.74 8.19 3.74
N ALA A 38 -4.62 8.86 2.59
CA ALA A 38 -5.24 10.17 2.36
C ALA A 38 -6.77 10.08 2.46
N GLN A 39 -7.35 9.07 1.82
CA GLN A 39 -8.79 8.86 1.84
C GLN A 39 -9.30 8.53 3.26
N PHE A 40 -8.59 7.65 3.96
CA PHE A 40 -8.97 7.26 5.32
C PHE A 40 -8.85 8.43 6.31
N CYS A 41 -7.79 9.23 6.18
CA CYS A 41 -7.49 10.34 7.09
C CYS A 41 -8.14 11.67 6.66
N ASP A 42 -8.88 11.68 5.56
CA ASP A 42 -9.60 12.85 5.02
C ASP A 42 -8.68 14.04 4.76
N THR A 43 -7.45 13.80 4.34
CA THR A 43 -6.50 14.85 4.00
C THR A 43 -5.48 14.31 2.98
N PRO A 44 -5.08 15.12 1.97
CA PRO A 44 -4.05 14.70 1.03
C PRO A 44 -2.64 14.81 1.62
N ARG A 45 -2.50 15.42 2.80
CA ARG A 45 -1.20 15.72 3.41
C ARG A 45 -0.74 14.60 4.32
N MET A 46 -0.63 13.41 3.74
CA MET A 46 -0.07 12.23 4.38
C MET A 46 1.23 11.88 3.68
N VAL A 47 2.33 11.80 4.43
CA VAL A 47 3.64 11.49 3.85
C VAL A 47 4.18 10.19 4.40
N THR A 48 4.83 9.41 3.53
CA THR A 48 5.48 8.16 3.88
C THR A 48 6.71 8.46 4.73
N ILE A 49 6.79 7.85 5.92
CA ILE A 49 7.96 7.99 6.79
C ILE A 49 8.73 6.70 6.99
N SER A 50 8.10 5.55 6.81
CA SER A 50 8.81 4.28 6.92
C SER A 50 8.12 3.19 6.13
N ILE A 51 8.92 2.25 5.65
CA ILE A 51 8.46 1.01 5.01
C ILE A 51 9.21 -0.11 5.74
N ASP A 52 8.47 -0.91 6.51
CA ASP A 52 9.05 -1.92 7.38
C ASP A 52 8.81 -3.33 6.88
N LYS A 53 9.78 -4.21 7.10
CA LYS A 53 9.67 -5.64 6.79
C LYS A 53 9.25 -5.88 5.34
N CYS A 54 9.87 -5.16 4.42
CA CYS A 54 9.58 -5.26 2.99
C CYS A 54 10.29 -6.50 2.43
N ILE A 55 9.52 -7.58 2.23
CA ILE A 55 10.06 -8.86 1.79
C ILE A 55 9.43 -9.25 0.47
N PHE A 56 10.27 -9.41 -0.56
CA PHE A 56 9.85 -9.90 -1.88
C PHE A 56 9.86 -11.43 -1.84
N LYS A 57 8.69 -12.03 -1.86
CA LYS A 57 8.56 -13.48 -1.67
C LYS A 57 8.60 -14.28 -2.96
N ARG A 58 8.09 -13.71 -4.05
CA ARG A 58 7.99 -14.38 -5.35
C ARG A 58 8.08 -13.37 -6.48
N PRO A 59 8.57 -13.78 -7.65
CA PRO A 59 8.56 -12.93 -8.83
C PRO A 59 7.16 -12.83 -9.42
N ALA A 60 6.90 -11.74 -10.15
CA ALA A 60 5.72 -11.60 -10.99
C ALA A 60 6.15 -11.45 -12.45
N LYS A 61 5.34 -11.97 -13.36
CA LYS A 61 5.69 -12.06 -14.78
C LYS A 61 4.76 -11.22 -15.64
N GLU A 62 5.24 -10.88 -16.83
CA GLU A 62 4.44 -10.18 -17.83
C GLU A 62 3.11 -10.92 -18.07
N GLY A 63 2.02 -10.16 -18.17
CA GLY A 63 0.69 -10.71 -18.40
C GLY A 63 -0.09 -11.07 -17.14
N GLN A 64 0.58 -11.14 -15.99
CA GLN A 64 -0.13 -11.29 -14.72
C GLN A 64 -0.65 -9.94 -14.26
N LEU A 65 -1.67 -9.96 -13.41
CA LEU A 65 -2.13 -8.75 -12.71
C LEU A 65 -1.47 -8.68 -11.35
N ILE A 66 -1.19 -7.47 -10.90
CA ILE A 66 -0.79 -7.20 -9.51
C ILE A 66 -2.00 -6.61 -8.81
N LYS A 67 -2.41 -7.26 -7.73
CA LYS A 67 -3.49 -6.78 -6.88
C LYS A 67 -2.90 -6.34 -5.54
N ILE A 68 -3.13 -5.08 -5.18
CA ILE A 68 -2.62 -4.50 -3.94
C ILE A 68 -3.76 -4.37 -2.95
N TYR A 69 -3.57 -4.99 -1.79
CA TYR A 69 -4.52 -4.98 -0.68
C TYR A 69 -3.93 -4.23 0.50
N GLY A 70 -4.78 -3.55 1.24
CA GLY A 70 -4.35 -2.82 2.42
C GLY A 70 -5.37 -2.86 3.54
N ALA A 71 -4.87 -2.62 4.74
CA ALA A 71 -5.69 -2.50 5.95
C ALA A 71 -4.99 -1.56 6.92
N VAL A 72 -5.77 -0.87 7.75
CA VAL A 72 -5.22 -0.07 8.84
C VAL A 72 -4.76 -1.01 9.94
N GLU A 73 -3.48 -0.95 10.29
CA GLU A 73 -2.90 -1.74 11.38
C GLU A 73 -3.05 -1.02 12.72
N GLU A 74 -2.65 0.27 12.76
CA GLU A 74 -2.78 1.08 13.96
C GLU A 74 -2.76 2.57 13.64
N ILE A 75 -3.32 3.39 14.52
CA ILE A 75 -3.27 4.85 14.43
C ILE A 75 -2.57 5.38 15.68
N GLY A 76 -1.45 6.12 15.47
CA GLY A 76 -0.77 6.86 16.53
C GLY A 76 -1.33 8.26 16.66
N THR A 77 -0.61 9.16 17.31
CA THR A 77 -1.05 10.56 17.46
C THR A 77 -1.02 11.30 16.14
N THR A 78 0.10 11.24 15.41
CA THR A 78 0.30 11.92 14.14
C THR A 78 0.38 10.96 12.97
N SER A 79 0.40 9.64 13.23
CA SER A 79 0.73 8.62 12.24
C SER A 79 -0.35 7.58 12.08
N ILE A 80 -0.36 6.96 10.90
CA ILE A 80 -1.17 5.77 10.61
C ILE A 80 -0.24 4.72 10.00
N LYS A 81 -0.36 3.49 10.48
CA LYS A 81 0.40 2.36 9.97
C LYS A 81 -0.54 1.44 9.22
N LEU A 82 -0.19 1.17 7.97
CA LEU A 82 -0.97 0.30 7.08
C LEU A 82 -0.22 -1.01 6.86
N LYS A 83 -0.98 -2.10 6.82
CA LYS A 83 -0.47 -3.39 6.33
C LYS A 83 -0.80 -3.48 4.86
N LEU A 84 0.18 -3.77 4.03
CA LEU A 84 0.04 -3.87 2.58
C LEU A 84 0.46 -5.26 2.11
N GLU A 85 -0.25 -5.74 1.10
CA GLU A 85 0.03 -7.03 0.50
C GLU A 85 -0.16 -6.90 -1.01
N ALA A 86 0.84 -7.30 -1.77
CA ALA A 86 0.75 -7.39 -3.22
C ALA A 86 0.67 -8.85 -3.62
N ARG A 87 -0.28 -9.18 -4.50
CA ARG A 87 -0.48 -10.54 -5.02
C ARG A 87 -0.39 -10.53 -6.52
N SER A 88 0.27 -11.55 -7.09
CA SER A 88 0.15 -11.83 -8.50
C SER A 88 -1.15 -12.58 -8.74
N HIS A 89 -1.84 -12.26 -9.83
CA HIS A 89 -3.09 -12.89 -10.21
C HIS A 89 -2.98 -13.43 -11.63
N ASN A 90 -3.14 -14.74 -11.79
CA ASN A 90 -3.17 -15.38 -13.10
C ASN A 90 -4.58 -15.25 -13.66
N VAL A 91 -4.72 -14.51 -14.79
CA VAL A 91 -6.05 -14.22 -15.36
C VAL A 91 -6.72 -15.45 -15.96
N TYR A 92 -5.95 -16.48 -16.31
CA TYR A 92 -6.52 -17.69 -16.93
C TYR A 92 -7.21 -18.60 -15.93
N ASN A 93 -6.68 -18.71 -14.71
CA ASN A 93 -7.19 -19.65 -13.71
C ASN A 93 -7.58 -18.98 -12.37
N GLY A 94 -7.34 -17.68 -12.23
CA GLY A 94 -7.66 -16.94 -11.01
C GLY A 94 -6.74 -17.22 -9.83
N LYS A 95 -5.70 -18.01 -10.02
CA LYS A 95 -4.76 -18.32 -8.94
C LYS A 95 -3.97 -17.09 -8.53
N GLN A 96 -3.87 -16.86 -7.22
CA GLN A 96 -3.12 -15.74 -6.65
C GLN A 96 -1.97 -16.25 -5.78
N ASN A 97 -0.86 -15.50 -5.80
CA ASN A 97 0.28 -15.74 -4.92
C ASN A 97 0.71 -14.42 -4.30
N ILE A 98 1.02 -14.46 -3.01
CA ILE A 98 1.58 -13.29 -2.33
C ILE A 98 3.01 -13.09 -2.83
N ILE A 99 3.30 -11.90 -3.38
CA ILE A 99 4.62 -11.56 -3.89
C ILE A 99 5.37 -10.57 -2.99
N LEU A 100 4.64 -9.80 -2.20
CA LEU A 100 5.24 -8.80 -1.30
C LEU A 100 4.30 -8.53 -0.14
N GLU A 101 4.85 -8.48 1.07
CA GLU A 101 4.15 -8.01 2.26
C GLU A 101 5.00 -6.95 2.93
N THR A 102 4.36 -5.90 3.44
CA THR A 102 5.07 -4.84 4.16
C THR A 102 4.11 -4.03 5.02
N PHE A 103 4.70 -3.18 5.87
CA PHE A 103 3.98 -2.16 6.62
C PHE A 103 4.51 -0.80 6.21
N ILE A 104 3.62 0.13 5.92
CA ILE A 104 3.99 1.50 5.57
C ILE A 104 3.34 2.44 6.57
N THR A 105 4.16 3.33 7.15
CA THR A 105 3.68 4.34 8.09
C THR A 105 3.67 5.70 7.42
N PHE A 106 2.53 6.40 7.55
CA PHE A 106 2.33 7.75 7.05
C PHE A 106 2.14 8.69 8.22
N VAL A 107 2.58 9.94 8.07
CA VAL A 107 2.39 10.99 9.05
C VAL A 107 1.59 12.12 8.43
N ARG A 108 0.61 12.64 9.18
CA ARG A 108 -0.12 13.84 8.78
C ARG A 108 0.75 15.06 8.98
N ILE A 109 0.84 15.90 7.95
CA ILE A 109 1.60 17.14 8.01
C ILE A 109 0.71 18.35 7.71
N ASP A 110 1.12 19.54 8.21
CA ASP A 110 0.50 20.80 7.88
C ASP A 110 1.11 21.41 6.62
N GLU A 111 0.72 22.64 6.29
CA GLU A 111 1.21 23.35 5.09
C GLU A 111 2.72 23.63 5.13
N GLN A 112 3.29 23.70 6.32
CA GLN A 112 4.71 23.93 6.52
C GLN A 112 5.53 22.63 6.56
N GLY A 113 4.86 21.49 6.51
CA GLY A 113 5.52 20.19 6.56
C GLY A 113 5.72 19.64 7.98
N ASP A 114 5.14 20.28 8.98
CA ASP A 114 5.25 19.82 10.37
C ASP A 114 4.19 18.80 10.69
N ALA A 115 4.55 17.80 11.49
CA ALA A 115 3.63 16.74 11.90
C ALA A 115 2.51 17.32 12.78
N ILE A 116 1.28 16.98 12.46
CA ILE A 116 0.09 17.38 13.24
C ILE A 116 -0.78 16.16 13.54
N PRO A 117 -1.58 16.22 14.64
CA PRO A 117 -2.40 15.07 15.03
C PRO A 117 -3.44 14.69 13.99
N ILE A 118 -3.66 13.40 13.85
CA ILE A 118 -4.77 12.84 13.09
C ILE A 118 -6.05 13.17 13.86
N SER A 119 -7.11 13.56 13.14
CA SER A 119 -8.35 14.02 13.77
C SER A 119 -9.07 12.90 14.53
N ASP A 120 -9.83 13.28 15.56
CA ASP A 120 -10.65 12.35 16.33
C ASP A 120 -11.70 11.67 15.45
N ARG A 121 -12.24 12.39 14.48
CA ARG A 121 -13.19 11.83 13.51
C ARG A 121 -12.61 10.61 12.79
N VAL A 122 -11.34 10.70 12.39
CA VAL A 122 -10.64 9.58 11.72
C VAL A 122 -10.44 8.41 12.68
N ARG A 123 -10.07 8.71 13.93
CA ARG A 123 -9.91 7.66 14.96
C ARG A 123 -11.22 6.92 15.19
N ASN A 124 -12.34 7.64 15.18
CA ASN A 124 -13.66 7.06 15.34
C ASN A 124 -14.04 6.15 14.18
N LYS A 125 -13.54 6.41 12.97
CA LYS A 125 -13.74 5.51 11.83
C LYS A 125 -13.17 4.12 12.10
N LEU A 126 -11.99 4.05 12.71
CA LEU A 126 -11.37 2.77 13.04
C LEU A 126 -12.19 2.01 14.09
N LEU A 127 -12.66 2.69 15.12
CA LEU A 127 -13.50 2.11 16.15
C LEU A 127 -14.80 1.55 15.57
N LEU A 128 -15.44 2.28 14.67
CA LEU A 128 -16.66 1.83 13.99
C LEU A 128 -16.42 0.63 13.07
N LYS A 129 -15.23 0.56 12.46
CA LYS A 129 -14.86 -0.54 11.59
C LYS A 129 -14.65 -1.85 12.35
N ASP A 130 -14.22 -1.76 13.61
CA ASP A 130 -13.99 -2.92 14.46
C ASP A 130 -15.27 -3.47 15.09
N GLU A 131 -16.37 -2.71 15.01
CA GLU A 131 -17.69 -3.15 15.42
C GLU A 131 -18.41 -3.89 14.30
#